data_7fda46c974e0a18cad9b9c178e15da76
#
_entry.id   7fda46c974e0a18cad9b9c178e15da76
#
_cell.length_a   1.000
_cell.length_b   1.000
_cell.length_c   1.000
_cell.angle_alpha   90.00
_cell.angle_beta   90.00
_cell.angle_gamma   90.00
#
_symmetry.space_group_name_H-M   'P 1'
#
loop_
_entity.id
_entity.type
_entity.pdbx_description
1 polymer ?
#
loop_
_entity_poly.entity_id
_entity_poly.type
_entity_poly.pdbx_seq_one_letter_code
_entity_poly.pdbx_strand_id
1 'polypeptide(L)'
;ITYDNDFQAQTLVDNEECTIILQSVGYDDDYGYYWKLYFKNKTSDKKLGYSFGDCTLNGVGASLWLTSVEPGQEETEIHHWESSGLKIYNINPQDINTVSFYLDVSITN
;
A
#
# COMPACT_ATOMS: atom_id res chain seq x y z
N ILE A 1 -1.93 8.85 6.74
CA ILE A 1 -3.21 8.12 6.83
C ILE A 1 -3.44 7.73 8.28
N THR A 2 -4.60 8.07 8.79
CA THR A 2 -5.04 7.64 10.12
C THR A 2 -5.99 6.46 9.94
N TYR A 3 -5.66 5.35 10.58
CA TYR A 3 -6.49 4.15 10.56
C TYR A 3 -7.49 4.15 11.70
N ASP A 4 -8.75 3.84 11.39
CA ASP A 4 -9.79 3.52 12.35
C ASP A 4 -10.82 2.60 11.69
N ASN A 5 -11.87 2.22 12.42
CA ASN A 5 -12.90 1.32 11.90
C ASN A 5 -13.77 1.96 10.81
N ASP A 6 -13.68 3.27 10.66
CA ASP A 6 -14.46 4.03 9.68
C ASP A 6 -13.62 4.44 8.47
N PHE A 7 -12.52 3.71 8.19
CA PHE A 7 -11.64 4.02 7.07
C PHE A 7 -12.41 4.08 5.76
N GLN A 8 -12.22 5.18 5.04
CA GLN A 8 -12.77 5.36 3.70
C GLN A 8 -11.66 5.21 2.67
N ALA A 9 -12.01 4.64 1.52
CA ALA A 9 -11.07 4.50 0.41
C ALA A 9 -10.46 5.88 0.05
N GLN A 10 -9.15 5.89 -0.19
CA GLN A 10 -8.42 7.12 -0.54
C GLN A 10 -7.74 6.97 -1.88
N THR A 11 -7.99 7.93 -2.78
CA THR A 11 -7.27 8.01 -4.04
C THR A 11 -5.91 8.65 -3.77
N LEU A 12 -4.84 7.88 -4.00
CA LEU A 12 -3.48 8.34 -3.79
C LEU A 12 -2.94 9.07 -5.02
N VAL A 13 -3.23 8.53 -6.21
CA VAL A 13 -2.83 9.10 -7.49
C VAL A 13 -3.98 8.91 -8.48
N ASP A 14 -4.29 9.94 -9.24
CA ASP A 14 -5.23 9.84 -10.35
C ASP A 14 -4.84 10.90 -11.40
N ASN A 15 -4.14 10.45 -12.43
CA ASN A 15 -3.65 11.32 -13.50
C ASN A 15 -3.79 10.61 -14.85
N GLU A 16 -3.17 11.15 -15.89
CA GLU A 16 -3.26 10.60 -17.24
C GLU A 16 -2.57 9.23 -17.37
N GLU A 17 -1.60 8.94 -16.50
CA GLU A 17 -0.80 7.72 -16.59
C GLU A 17 -1.34 6.59 -15.73
N CYS A 18 -1.87 6.88 -14.55
CA CYS A 18 -2.29 5.84 -13.63
C CYS A 18 -3.31 6.29 -12.60
N THR A 19 -3.97 5.32 -12.00
CA THR A 19 -4.81 5.50 -10.82
C THR A 19 -4.32 4.54 -9.73
N ILE A 20 -4.15 5.03 -8.52
CA ILE A 20 -3.79 4.23 -7.36
C ILE A 20 -4.73 4.60 -6.22
N ILE A 21 -5.43 3.59 -5.69
CA ILE A 21 -6.42 3.78 -4.62
C ILE A 21 -6.07 2.84 -3.46
N LEU A 22 -5.91 3.41 -2.26
CA LEU A 22 -5.87 2.63 -1.03
C LEU A 22 -7.32 2.34 -0.65
N GLN A 23 -7.77 1.12 -0.93
CA GLN A 23 -9.18 0.73 -0.80
C GLN A 23 -9.58 0.44 0.62
N SER A 24 -8.71 -0.25 1.35
CA SER A 24 -8.98 -0.59 2.74
C SER A 24 -7.69 -0.86 3.50
N VAL A 25 -7.77 -0.70 4.80
CA VAL A 25 -6.74 -1.11 5.75
C VAL A 25 -7.44 -1.88 6.86
N GLY A 26 -6.75 -2.81 7.49
CA GLY A 26 -7.37 -3.59 8.54
C GLY A 26 -6.43 -4.57 9.20
N TYR A 27 -7.01 -5.35 10.09
CA TYR A 27 -6.31 -6.40 10.81
C TYR A 27 -7.06 -7.71 10.62
N ASP A 28 -6.30 -8.77 10.34
CA ASP A 28 -6.80 -10.12 10.17
C ASP A 28 -6.01 -11.04 11.09
N ASP A 29 -6.69 -11.93 11.81
CA ASP A 29 -6.05 -12.85 12.75
C ASP A 29 -5.10 -13.82 12.04
N ASP A 30 -5.39 -14.17 10.79
CA ASP A 30 -4.58 -15.12 10.03
C ASP A 30 -3.35 -14.47 9.38
N TYR A 31 -3.49 -13.23 8.92
CA TYR A 31 -2.46 -12.57 8.11
C TYR A 31 -1.83 -11.33 8.76
N GLY A 32 -2.42 -10.80 9.82
CA GLY A 32 -1.93 -9.61 10.50
C GLY A 32 -2.53 -8.33 9.95
N TYR A 33 -1.75 -7.25 10.01
CA TYR A 33 -2.17 -5.96 9.48
C TYR A 33 -2.06 -5.95 7.96
N TYR A 34 -3.01 -5.35 7.26
CA TYR A 34 -2.98 -5.35 5.80
C TYR A 34 -3.47 -4.03 5.19
N TRP A 35 -2.97 -3.78 3.96
CA TRP A 35 -3.49 -2.78 3.04
C TRP A 35 -4.00 -3.47 1.80
N LYS A 36 -5.15 -3.03 1.29
CA LYS A 36 -5.68 -3.44 0.00
C LYS A 36 -5.59 -2.27 -0.95
N LEU A 37 -4.85 -2.44 -2.06
CA LEU A 37 -4.56 -1.38 -3.01
C LEU A 37 -5.01 -1.78 -4.41
N TYR A 38 -5.57 -0.81 -5.12
CA TYR A 38 -5.95 -0.94 -6.52
C TYR A 38 -4.99 -0.10 -7.36
N PHE A 39 -4.46 -0.69 -8.43
CA PHE A 39 -3.55 -0.05 -9.38
C PHE A 39 -4.11 -0.18 -10.77
N LYS A 40 -4.15 0.92 -11.51
CA LYS A 40 -4.50 0.91 -12.93
C LYS A 40 -3.44 1.66 -13.73
N ASN A 41 -2.86 0.97 -14.74
CA ASN A 41 -1.96 1.57 -15.70
C ASN A 41 -2.78 2.03 -16.89
N LYS A 42 -2.91 3.34 -17.08
CA LYS A 42 -3.70 3.94 -18.16
C LYS A 42 -2.91 4.11 -19.46
N THR A 43 -1.60 3.84 -19.42
CA THR A 43 -0.77 3.98 -20.61
C THR A 43 -1.01 2.82 -21.58
N SER A 44 -0.70 3.05 -22.86
CA SER A 44 -0.86 2.03 -23.90
C SER A 44 0.44 1.25 -24.17
N ASP A 45 1.59 1.77 -23.72
CA ASP A 45 2.89 1.25 -24.14
C ASP A 45 3.94 1.18 -23.05
N LYS A 46 3.62 1.60 -21.81
CA LYS A 46 4.60 1.66 -20.72
C LYS A 46 4.20 0.75 -19.59
N LYS A 47 5.17 -0.04 -19.09
CA LYS A 47 5.00 -0.77 -17.84
C LYS A 47 5.34 0.17 -16.69
N LEU A 48 4.45 0.33 -15.74
CA LEU A 48 4.64 1.21 -14.59
C LEU A 48 4.99 0.41 -13.35
N GLY A 49 6.03 0.87 -12.65
CA GLY A 49 6.41 0.35 -11.35
C GLY A 49 5.95 1.29 -10.26
N TYR A 50 5.51 0.72 -9.16
CA TYR A 50 5.04 1.46 -7.99
C TYR A 50 5.84 1.00 -6.78
N SER A 51 6.40 1.96 -6.03
CA SER A 51 7.14 1.63 -4.81
C SER A 51 6.69 2.50 -3.65
N PHE A 52 6.65 1.90 -2.47
CA PHE A 52 6.34 2.59 -1.22
C PHE A 52 7.61 2.65 -0.40
N GLY A 53 8.24 3.83 -0.35
CA GLY A 53 9.48 4.06 0.37
C GLY A 53 9.23 4.69 1.73
N ASP A 54 10.17 4.47 2.65
CA ASP A 54 10.15 5.05 3.99
C ASP A 54 8.81 4.84 4.70
N CYS A 55 8.25 3.63 4.54
CA CYS A 55 6.97 3.29 5.16
C CYS A 55 7.14 3.18 6.67
N THR A 56 6.26 3.85 7.42
CA THR A 56 6.22 3.71 8.88
C THR A 56 4.81 3.37 9.35
N LEU A 57 4.74 2.58 10.42
CA LEU A 57 3.52 2.24 11.11
C LEU A 57 3.65 2.79 12.53
N ASN A 58 2.82 3.75 12.91
CA ASN A 58 2.92 4.47 14.18
C ASN A 58 4.34 5.06 14.40
N GLY A 59 4.95 5.56 13.32
CA GLY A 59 6.28 6.15 13.37
C GLY A 59 7.45 5.18 13.36
N VAL A 60 7.19 3.86 13.32
CA VAL A 60 8.24 2.84 13.30
C VAL A 60 8.41 2.33 11.87
N GLY A 61 9.65 2.23 11.39
CA GLY A 61 9.95 1.79 10.04
C GLY A 61 9.41 0.39 9.75
N ALA A 62 8.85 0.22 8.54
CA ALA A 62 8.30 -1.04 8.07
C ALA A 62 8.89 -1.40 6.71
N SER A 63 8.58 -2.59 6.21
CA SER A 63 9.15 -3.06 4.95
C SER A 63 8.65 -2.27 3.75
N LEU A 64 9.50 -2.18 2.72
CA LEU A 64 9.14 -1.61 1.44
C LEU A 64 8.26 -2.59 0.66
N TRP A 65 7.42 -2.03 -0.19
CA TRP A 65 6.59 -2.81 -1.09
C TRP A 65 6.75 -2.29 -2.52
N LEU A 66 7.00 -3.22 -3.44
CA LEU A 66 7.18 -2.93 -4.85
C LEU A 66 6.18 -3.76 -5.67
N THR A 67 5.59 -3.14 -6.67
CA THR A 67 4.75 -3.84 -7.63
C THR A 67 4.87 -3.18 -9.00
N SER A 68 4.40 -3.87 -10.03
CA SER A 68 4.37 -3.31 -11.38
C SER A 68 3.10 -3.77 -12.10
N VAL A 69 2.63 -2.95 -13.05
CA VAL A 69 1.41 -3.21 -13.82
C VAL A 69 1.70 -2.97 -15.30
N GLU A 70 1.34 -3.95 -16.12
CA GLU A 70 1.50 -3.89 -17.57
C GLU A 70 0.59 -2.81 -18.19
N PRO A 71 0.94 -2.33 -19.41
CA PRO A 71 0.12 -1.30 -20.07
C PRO A 71 -1.35 -1.69 -20.20
N GLY A 72 -2.22 -0.77 -19.84
CA GLY A 72 -3.67 -0.97 -19.98
C GLY A 72 -4.28 -1.92 -18.97
N GLN A 73 -3.48 -2.50 -18.08
CA GLN A 73 -3.96 -3.48 -17.11
C GLN A 73 -4.27 -2.82 -15.76
N GLU A 74 -5.05 -3.55 -14.98
CA GLU A 74 -5.36 -3.17 -13.60
C GLU A 74 -5.15 -4.36 -12.68
N GLU A 75 -4.78 -4.09 -11.43
CA GLU A 75 -4.54 -5.12 -10.42
C GLU A 75 -4.98 -4.62 -9.06
N THR A 76 -5.50 -5.54 -8.25
CA THR A 76 -5.76 -5.29 -6.84
C THR A 76 -4.83 -6.19 -6.05
N GLU A 77 -4.07 -5.59 -5.13
CA GLU A 77 -3.10 -6.31 -4.31
C GLU A 77 -3.34 -6.07 -2.83
N ILE A 78 -3.04 -7.09 -2.04
CA ILE A 78 -3.10 -7.02 -0.58
C ILE A 78 -1.70 -7.22 -0.05
N HIS A 79 -1.21 -6.23 0.70
CA HIS A 79 0.07 -6.30 1.37
C HIS A 79 -0.14 -6.50 2.87
N HIS A 80 0.56 -7.49 3.43
CA HIS A 80 0.42 -7.87 4.83
C HIS A 80 1.69 -7.58 5.61
N TRP A 81 1.51 -7.18 6.88
CA TRP A 81 2.58 -7.16 7.87
C TRP A 81 2.20 -8.18 8.94
N GLU A 82 2.95 -9.29 8.96
CA GLU A 82 2.66 -10.38 9.90
C GLU A 82 2.85 -9.91 11.35
N SER A 83 1.98 -10.40 12.23
CA SER A 83 2.00 -10.02 13.65
C SER A 83 3.33 -10.35 14.32
N SER A 84 3.96 -11.49 13.94
CA SER A 84 5.26 -11.88 14.49
C SER A 84 6.36 -10.88 14.12
N GLY A 85 6.33 -10.35 12.89
CA GLY A 85 7.27 -9.32 12.46
C GLY A 85 7.06 -8.01 13.18
N LEU A 86 5.81 -7.64 13.41
CA LEU A 86 5.47 -6.39 14.09
C LEU A 86 5.84 -6.42 15.58
N LYS A 87 5.79 -7.58 16.22
CA LYS A 87 6.17 -7.74 17.63
C LYS A 87 7.64 -7.36 17.87
N ILE A 88 8.52 -7.60 16.92
CA ILE A 88 9.93 -7.24 17.03
C ILE A 88 10.09 -5.74 17.29
N TYR A 89 9.17 -4.93 16.77
CA TYR A 89 9.16 -3.48 16.91
C TYR A 89 8.17 -2.99 17.97
N ASN A 90 7.62 -3.89 18.79
CA ASN A 90 6.60 -3.58 19.79
C ASN A 90 5.34 -2.94 19.17
N ILE A 91 4.99 -3.34 17.97
CA ILE A 91 3.78 -2.85 17.31
C ILE A 91 2.68 -3.90 17.45
N ASN A 92 1.57 -3.52 18.07
CA ASN A 92 0.36 -4.34 18.05
C ASN A 92 -0.45 -3.94 16.82
N PRO A 93 -0.74 -4.88 15.88
CA PRO A 93 -1.47 -4.56 14.67
C PRO A 93 -2.80 -3.84 14.91
N GLN A 94 -3.47 -4.14 16.02
CA GLN A 94 -4.75 -3.54 16.36
C GLN A 94 -4.61 -2.07 16.79
N ASP A 95 -3.41 -1.65 17.15
CA ASP A 95 -3.14 -0.30 17.64
C ASP A 95 -2.53 0.61 16.57
N ILE A 96 -2.37 0.11 15.33
CA ILE A 96 -1.85 0.93 14.23
C ILE A 96 -2.92 1.94 13.85
N ASN A 97 -2.61 3.22 14.04
CA ASN A 97 -3.53 4.32 13.71
C ASN A 97 -2.91 5.38 12.81
N THR A 98 -1.59 5.34 12.60
CA THR A 98 -0.89 6.30 11.75
C THR A 98 0.07 5.55 10.83
N VAL A 99 -0.01 5.86 9.54
CA VAL A 99 0.86 5.27 8.53
C VAL A 99 1.42 6.39 7.68
N SER A 100 2.72 6.33 7.38
CA SER A 100 3.34 7.27 6.45
C SER A 100 4.20 6.53 5.44
N PHE A 101 4.32 7.10 4.24
CA PHE A 101 5.12 6.52 3.18
C PHE A 101 5.35 7.54 2.06
N TYR A 102 6.37 7.26 1.24
CA TYR A 102 6.54 7.93 -0.05
C TYR A 102 6.13 6.96 -1.15
N LEU A 103 5.36 7.47 -2.11
CA LEU A 103 4.93 6.67 -3.26
C LEU A 103 5.66 7.17 -4.49
N ASP A 104 6.44 6.29 -5.11
CA ASP A 104 7.13 6.55 -6.37
C ASP A 104 6.48 5.75 -7.48
N VAL A 105 6.25 6.42 -8.62
CA VAL A 105 5.77 5.79 -9.85
C VAL A 105 6.86 5.96 -10.90
N SER A 106 7.27 4.87 -11.51
CA SER A 106 8.35 4.88 -12.51
C SER A 106 8.03 4.00 -13.71
N ILE A 107 8.72 4.25 -14.81
CA ILE A 107 8.65 3.39 -16.00
C ILE A 107 9.67 2.27 -15.83
N THR A 108 9.21 1.02 -15.98
CA THR A 108 10.03 -0.19 -15.73
C THR A 108 10.16 -1.09 -16.97
N ASN A 109 10.25 -0.54 -18.12
CA ASN A 109 10.40 -1.33 -19.36
C ASN A 109 11.62 -2.22 -19.35
#